data_ee12cfe8de4888028cf2c71b3190b935
#
_entry.id   ee12cfe8de4888028cf2c71b3190b935
#
_cell.length_a   1.000
_cell.length_b   1.000
_cell.length_c   1.000
_cell.angle_alpha   90.00
_cell.angle_beta   90.00
_cell.angle_gamma   90.00
#
_symmetry.space_group_name_H-M   'P 1'
#
loop_
_entity.id
_entity.type
_entity.pdbx_description
1 polymer ?
#
loop_
_entity_poly.entity_id
_entity_poly.type
_entity_poly.pdbx_seq_one_letter_code
_entity_poly.pdbx_strand_id
1 'polypeptide(L)'
;QRLNLPVTSSLMGLGVYPSTDKQFLGMLGMHGTYEANTAMHESDLILGVGVRFDDRTTNNLDKYCPNAKVIQIDIDPTSISKNVPAAIPIVGSAKNVLDEFLSLLGEEIGSRPQNHLEDWWKQIDEWKAKKCLDFDRTSGVIKPQQVMEAVYRITKGQAYVASDVGQHQMFAALHYPFDLPRRWINSGGAGTMGFGLPAALGVKL
;
A
#
# COMPACT_ATOMS: atom_id res chain seq x y z
N GLN A 1 0.79 0.36 -14.27
CA GLN A 1 0.37 -0.73 -15.16
C GLN A 1 1.34 -0.96 -16.33
N ARG A 2 1.84 0.10 -17.01
CA ARG A 2 2.72 -0.04 -18.19
C ARG A 2 4.01 -0.84 -17.93
N LEU A 3 4.57 -0.74 -16.74
CA LEU A 3 5.82 -1.44 -16.36
C LEU A 3 5.57 -2.81 -15.73
N ASN A 4 4.33 -3.20 -15.52
CA ASN A 4 3.93 -4.44 -14.85
C ASN A 4 4.62 -4.65 -13.46
N LEU A 5 4.94 -3.56 -12.76
CA LEU A 5 5.56 -3.62 -11.44
C LEU A 5 4.54 -4.01 -10.36
N PRO A 6 4.92 -4.82 -9.38
CA PRO A 6 4.09 -5.02 -8.19
C PRO A 6 4.00 -3.73 -7.38
N VAL A 7 2.86 -3.50 -6.76
CA VAL A 7 2.55 -2.29 -6.00
C VAL A 7 2.09 -2.66 -4.60
N THR A 8 2.60 -1.94 -3.62
CA THR A 8 2.15 -2.00 -2.24
C THR A 8 1.91 -0.59 -1.71
N SER A 9 1.19 -0.44 -0.63
CA SER A 9 0.94 0.86 -0.03
C SER A 9 1.14 0.87 1.49
N SER A 10 1.48 2.04 2.03
CA SER A 10 1.35 2.28 3.46
C SER A 10 -0.13 2.38 3.87
N LEU A 11 -0.42 2.39 5.18
CA LEU A 11 -1.78 2.58 5.69
C LEU A 11 -2.46 3.82 5.08
N MET A 12 -1.75 4.95 5.00
CA MET A 12 -2.30 6.19 4.44
C MET A 12 -2.38 6.18 2.91
N GLY A 13 -1.69 5.25 2.25
CA GLY A 13 -1.70 5.10 0.80
C GLY A 13 -2.81 4.22 0.24
N LEU A 14 -3.65 3.63 1.09
CA LEU A 14 -4.76 2.78 0.64
C LEU A 14 -5.71 3.57 -0.27
N GLY A 15 -6.02 2.99 -1.45
CA GLY A 15 -6.84 3.61 -2.48
C GLY A 15 -6.09 4.49 -3.49
N VAL A 16 -4.79 4.77 -3.28
CA VAL A 16 -3.97 5.44 -4.30
C VAL A 16 -3.76 4.55 -5.52
N TYR A 17 -3.66 3.26 -5.28
CA TYR A 17 -3.69 2.21 -6.30
C TYR A 17 -4.88 1.27 -6.03
N PRO A 18 -5.64 0.85 -7.06
CA PRO A 18 -6.81 0.01 -6.84
C PRO A 18 -6.44 -1.32 -6.15
N SER A 19 -7.10 -1.60 -5.03
CA SER A 19 -6.82 -2.82 -4.25
C SER A 19 -7.26 -4.10 -4.98
N THR A 20 -8.17 -3.99 -5.93
CA THR A 20 -8.64 -5.12 -6.75
C THR A 20 -7.78 -5.39 -7.98
N ASP A 21 -6.80 -4.52 -8.28
CA ASP A 21 -5.86 -4.76 -9.38
C ASP A 21 -4.87 -5.86 -9.02
N LYS A 22 -4.56 -6.74 -9.99
CA LYS A 22 -3.64 -7.87 -9.81
C LYS A 22 -2.23 -7.49 -9.36
N GLN A 23 -1.77 -6.28 -9.69
CA GLN A 23 -0.46 -5.78 -9.33
C GLN A 23 -0.39 -5.32 -7.87
N PHE A 24 -1.54 -5.12 -7.20
CA PHE A 24 -1.56 -4.74 -5.80
C PHE A 24 -1.32 -5.94 -4.89
N LEU A 25 -0.33 -5.82 -4.01
CA LEU A 25 0.07 -6.87 -3.07
C LEU A 25 -0.54 -6.67 -1.68
N GLY A 26 -1.26 -5.58 -1.46
CA GLY A 26 -1.80 -5.19 -0.17
C GLY A 26 -0.98 -4.12 0.54
N MET A 27 -1.35 -3.86 1.79
CA MET A 27 -0.63 -2.95 2.67
C MET A 27 0.66 -3.60 3.16
N LEU A 28 1.72 -2.82 3.26
CA LEU A 28 3.01 -3.23 3.83
C LEU A 28 3.16 -2.81 5.29
N GLY A 29 4.16 -3.34 5.97
CA GLY A 29 4.54 -2.96 7.32
C GLY A 29 4.05 -3.93 8.40
N MET A 30 4.02 -3.48 9.65
CA MET A 30 3.72 -4.29 10.85
C MET A 30 2.40 -5.07 10.74
N HIS A 31 1.38 -4.48 10.13
CA HIS A 31 0.06 -5.07 9.91
C HIS A 31 -0.19 -5.38 8.42
N GLY A 32 0.86 -5.44 7.61
CA GLY A 32 0.75 -5.67 6.18
C GLY A 32 0.51 -7.14 5.82
N THR A 33 0.25 -7.36 4.54
CA THR A 33 0.13 -8.71 3.99
C THR A 33 1.49 -9.40 3.91
N TYR A 34 1.48 -10.73 3.93
CA TYR A 34 2.71 -11.53 3.81
C TYR A 34 3.42 -11.25 2.49
N GLU A 35 2.68 -11.29 1.38
CA GLU A 35 3.20 -11.04 0.04
C GLU A 35 3.75 -9.64 -0.15
N ALA A 36 3.10 -8.60 0.43
CA ALA A 36 3.62 -7.24 0.35
C ALA A 36 4.94 -7.08 1.10
N ASN A 37 5.01 -7.59 2.33
CA ASN A 37 6.23 -7.51 3.13
C ASN A 37 7.38 -8.32 2.54
N THR A 38 7.09 -9.52 2.04
CA THR A 38 8.12 -10.40 1.45
C THR A 38 8.63 -9.83 0.13
N ALA A 39 7.73 -9.35 -0.74
CA ALA A 39 8.12 -8.71 -1.99
C ALA A 39 8.99 -7.46 -1.76
N MET A 40 8.67 -6.66 -0.73
CA MET A 40 9.51 -5.53 -0.35
C MET A 40 10.89 -5.98 0.13
N HIS A 41 10.95 -7.03 0.97
CA HIS A 41 12.20 -7.53 1.54
C HIS A 41 13.15 -8.09 0.48
N GLU A 42 12.61 -8.84 -0.49
CA GLU A 42 13.38 -9.51 -1.54
C GLU A 42 13.66 -8.62 -2.77
N SER A 43 13.14 -7.38 -2.79
CA SER A 43 13.33 -6.48 -3.92
C SER A 43 14.78 -5.97 -4.01
N ASP A 44 15.23 -5.73 -5.23
CA ASP A 44 16.51 -5.08 -5.56
C ASP A 44 16.36 -3.56 -5.78
N LEU A 45 15.14 -3.11 -6.08
CA LEU A 45 14.80 -1.71 -6.31
C LEU A 45 13.43 -1.37 -5.71
N ILE A 46 13.38 -0.28 -4.96
CA ILE A 46 12.14 0.28 -4.40
C ILE A 46 11.95 1.68 -4.95
N LEU A 47 10.80 1.91 -5.60
CA LEU A 47 10.34 3.25 -5.94
C LEU A 47 9.34 3.72 -4.87
N GLY A 48 9.80 4.52 -3.95
CA GLY A 48 9.00 5.10 -2.87
C GLY A 48 8.42 6.46 -3.27
N VAL A 49 7.11 6.57 -3.37
CA VAL A 49 6.41 7.80 -3.76
C VAL A 49 5.58 8.33 -2.61
N GLY A 50 5.95 9.48 -2.05
CA GLY A 50 5.27 10.10 -0.91
C GLY A 50 5.32 9.24 0.36
N VAL A 51 6.36 8.43 0.52
CA VAL A 51 6.54 7.52 1.66
C VAL A 51 7.73 7.96 2.50
N ARG A 52 7.53 8.11 3.80
CA ARG A 52 8.59 8.53 4.74
C ARG A 52 9.29 7.37 5.46
N PHE A 53 8.94 6.12 5.13
CA PHE A 53 9.55 4.92 5.70
C PHE A 53 9.59 4.95 7.24
N ASP A 54 8.42 5.17 7.87
CA ASP A 54 8.30 5.21 9.32
C ASP A 54 8.37 3.81 9.95
N ASP A 55 8.47 3.75 11.28
CA ASP A 55 8.64 2.53 12.05
C ASP A 55 7.54 1.49 11.84
N ARG A 56 6.30 1.93 11.57
CA ARG A 56 5.17 1.03 11.27
C ARG A 56 5.30 0.36 9.92
N THR A 57 6.05 0.98 9.02
CA THR A 57 6.34 0.47 7.67
C THR A 57 7.59 -0.40 7.67
N THR A 58 8.65 0.03 8.35
CA THR A 58 9.99 -0.58 8.24
C THR A 58 10.28 -1.60 9.32
N ASN A 59 9.65 -1.49 10.49
CA ASN A 59 10.02 -2.25 11.69
C ASN A 59 11.52 -2.05 12.03
N ASN A 60 12.33 -3.09 11.96
CA ASN A 60 13.78 -3.02 12.22
C ASN A 60 14.50 -2.51 10.96
N LEU A 61 15.03 -1.29 11.03
CA LEU A 61 15.73 -0.64 9.92
C LEU A 61 16.95 -1.41 9.43
N ASP A 62 17.72 -2.06 10.31
CA ASP A 62 18.92 -2.81 9.94
C ASP A 62 18.63 -4.03 9.07
N LYS A 63 17.38 -4.49 9.10
CA LYS A 63 16.90 -5.65 8.34
C LYS A 63 15.91 -5.30 7.24
N TYR A 64 15.60 -4.01 7.08
CA TYR A 64 14.61 -3.56 6.10
C TYR A 64 15.22 -3.55 4.71
N CYS A 65 14.71 -4.41 3.81
CA CYS A 65 15.05 -4.46 2.39
C CYS A 65 16.57 -4.36 2.13
N PRO A 66 17.40 -5.26 2.68
CA PRO A 66 18.85 -5.09 2.76
C PRO A 66 19.55 -5.05 1.39
N ASN A 67 18.90 -5.57 0.35
CA ASN A 67 19.44 -5.63 -1.01
C ASN A 67 18.90 -4.53 -1.93
N ALA A 68 17.90 -3.77 -1.47
CA ALA A 68 17.20 -2.80 -2.31
C ALA A 68 17.92 -1.46 -2.41
N LYS A 69 18.03 -0.94 -3.63
CA LYS A 69 18.28 0.48 -3.86
C LYS A 69 16.95 1.23 -3.79
N VAL A 70 16.92 2.39 -3.14
CA VAL A 70 15.71 3.17 -2.97
C VAL A 70 15.77 4.44 -3.84
N ILE A 71 14.77 4.61 -4.69
CA ILE A 71 14.44 5.88 -5.34
C ILE A 71 13.31 6.49 -4.49
N GLN A 72 13.55 7.63 -3.86
CA GLN A 72 12.54 8.26 -3.00
C GLN A 72 12.08 9.59 -3.59
N ILE A 73 10.79 9.68 -3.83
CA ILE A 73 10.11 10.90 -4.32
C ILE A 73 9.26 11.43 -3.18
N ASP A 74 9.54 12.64 -2.73
CA ASP A 74 8.73 13.32 -1.72
C ASP A 74 8.75 14.84 -1.97
N ILE A 75 7.65 15.51 -1.62
CA ILE A 75 7.57 16.97 -1.69
C ILE A 75 8.30 17.63 -0.52
N ASP A 76 8.41 16.92 0.60
CA ASP A 76 9.11 17.37 1.80
C ASP A 76 10.56 16.89 1.78
N PRO A 77 11.54 17.80 1.60
CA PRO A 77 12.95 17.42 1.58
C PRO A 77 13.42 16.81 2.91
N THR A 78 12.75 17.09 4.02
CA THR A 78 13.11 16.54 5.33
C THR A 78 12.71 15.07 5.51
N SER A 79 11.84 14.55 4.65
CA SER A 79 11.44 13.14 4.61
C SER A 79 12.41 12.28 3.82
N ILE A 80 13.18 12.89 2.90
CA ILE A 80 14.15 12.19 2.05
C ILE A 80 15.31 11.66 2.90
N SER A 81 15.61 10.37 2.76
CA SER A 81 16.68 9.66 3.48
C SER A 81 16.61 9.77 5.01
N LYS A 82 15.46 10.13 5.56
CA LYS A 82 15.30 10.31 7.01
C LYS A 82 15.49 9.00 7.78
N ASN A 83 14.87 7.93 7.33
CA ASN A 83 14.88 6.62 7.99
C ASN A 83 15.59 5.56 7.15
N VAL A 84 15.37 5.57 5.84
CA VAL A 84 16.00 4.65 4.89
C VAL A 84 16.80 5.49 3.89
N PRO A 85 18.11 5.21 3.70
CA PRO A 85 18.92 5.95 2.73
C PRO A 85 18.38 5.82 1.31
N ALA A 86 18.13 6.94 0.66
CA ALA A 86 17.76 6.96 -0.75
C ALA A 86 19.00 6.98 -1.64
N ALA A 87 19.12 6.00 -2.52
CA ALA A 87 20.15 5.97 -3.55
C ALA A 87 19.91 7.08 -4.59
N ILE A 88 18.65 7.36 -4.90
CA ILE A 88 18.24 8.46 -5.78
C ILE A 88 17.15 9.28 -5.06
N PRO A 89 17.50 10.41 -4.46
CA PRO A 89 16.53 11.33 -3.84
C PRO A 89 15.93 12.27 -4.91
N ILE A 90 14.60 12.42 -4.90
CA ILE A 90 13.90 13.35 -5.80
C ILE A 90 12.94 14.19 -4.95
N VAL A 91 13.25 15.46 -4.77
CA VAL A 91 12.37 16.43 -4.09
C VAL A 91 11.42 17.05 -5.11
N GLY A 92 10.12 16.78 -4.96
CA GLY A 92 9.12 17.30 -5.88
C GLY A 92 7.73 16.75 -5.65
N SER A 93 6.76 17.38 -6.31
CA SER A 93 5.39 16.86 -6.33
C SER A 93 5.36 15.50 -7.02
N ALA A 94 4.79 14.50 -6.35
CA ALA A 94 4.63 13.14 -6.90
C ALA A 94 3.99 13.16 -8.29
N LYS A 95 2.95 14.00 -8.50
CA LYS A 95 2.30 14.13 -9.79
C LYS A 95 3.28 14.57 -10.88
N ASN A 96 3.99 15.68 -10.66
CA ASN A 96 4.87 16.26 -11.67
C ASN A 96 6.04 15.32 -12.00
N VAL A 97 6.65 14.72 -10.96
CA VAL A 97 7.76 13.77 -11.13
C VAL A 97 7.31 12.53 -11.90
N LEU A 98 6.13 11.98 -11.57
CA LEU A 98 5.61 10.81 -12.26
C LEU A 98 5.17 11.12 -13.71
N ASP A 99 4.64 12.31 -13.97
CA ASP A 99 4.29 12.73 -15.34
C ASP A 99 5.55 12.83 -16.20
N GLU A 100 6.61 13.44 -15.69
CA GLU A 100 7.90 13.53 -16.38
C GLU A 100 8.53 12.14 -16.56
N PHE A 101 8.52 11.32 -15.52
CA PHE A 101 8.99 9.94 -15.59
C PHE A 101 8.25 9.12 -16.65
N LEU A 102 6.93 9.25 -16.74
CA LEU A 102 6.14 8.59 -17.78
C LEU A 102 6.44 9.10 -19.17
N SER A 103 6.75 10.39 -19.34
CA SER A 103 7.16 10.98 -20.61
C SER A 103 8.49 10.41 -21.09
N LEU A 104 9.48 10.37 -20.21
CA LEU A 104 10.80 9.80 -20.51
C LEU A 104 10.75 8.29 -20.82
N LEU A 105 9.90 7.56 -20.08
CA LEU A 105 9.71 6.12 -20.32
C LEU A 105 8.94 5.82 -21.60
N GLY A 106 8.14 6.77 -22.11
CA GLY A 106 7.25 6.54 -23.26
C GLY A 106 8.00 6.10 -24.52
N GLU A 107 9.23 6.55 -24.68
CA GLU A 107 10.09 6.22 -25.83
C GLU A 107 10.85 4.88 -25.63
N GLU A 108 11.15 4.51 -24.38
CA GLU A 108 11.96 3.33 -24.08
C GLU A 108 11.14 2.06 -23.78
N ILE A 109 9.88 2.19 -23.30
CA ILE A 109 9.06 1.03 -22.93
C ILE A 109 8.83 0.08 -24.12
N GLY A 110 8.73 0.62 -25.35
CA GLY A 110 8.52 -0.18 -26.56
C GLY A 110 9.69 -1.09 -26.95
N SER A 111 10.87 -0.87 -26.39
CA SER A 111 12.09 -1.63 -26.70
C SER A 111 12.46 -2.70 -25.67
N ARG A 112 11.76 -2.76 -24.52
CA ARG A 112 12.08 -3.73 -23.45
C ARG A 112 11.33 -5.04 -23.64
N PRO A 113 11.94 -6.19 -23.31
CA PRO A 113 11.23 -7.46 -23.25
C PRO A 113 10.07 -7.36 -22.27
N GLN A 114 8.85 -7.72 -22.68
CA GLN A 114 7.67 -7.67 -21.82
C GLN A 114 7.70 -8.70 -20.68
N ASN A 115 8.62 -9.67 -20.76
CA ASN A 115 8.72 -10.80 -19.84
C ASN A 115 9.83 -10.68 -18.78
N HIS A 116 10.49 -9.52 -18.65
CA HIS A 116 11.61 -9.35 -17.70
C HIS A 116 11.23 -9.52 -16.21
N LEU A 117 9.93 -9.52 -15.87
CA LEU A 117 9.40 -9.72 -14.52
C LEU A 117 8.66 -11.05 -14.34
N GLU A 118 8.69 -11.97 -15.31
CA GLU A 118 7.91 -13.22 -15.22
C GLU A 118 8.32 -14.07 -14.01
N ASP A 119 9.61 -14.23 -13.76
CA ASP A 119 10.08 -15.02 -12.61
C ASP A 119 9.76 -14.33 -11.28
N TRP A 120 9.82 -12.99 -11.25
CA TRP A 120 9.40 -12.22 -10.09
C TRP A 120 7.91 -12.39 -9.79
N TRP A 121 7.05 -12.36 -10.81
CA TRP A 121 5.62 -12.60 -10.64
C TRP A 121 5.30 -14.04 -10.23
N LYS A 122 6.02 -15.05 -10.73
CA LYS A 122 5.87 -16.43 -10.25
C LYS A 122 6.15 -16.52 -8.75
N GLN A 123 7.23 -15.89 -8.29
CA GLN A 123 7.58 -15.86 -6.88
C GLN A 123 6.51 -15.15 -6.04
N ILE A 124 5.99 -14.02 -6.51
CA ILE A 124 4.89 -13.30 -5.85
C ILE A 124 3.63 -14.16 -5.79
N ASP A 125 3.30 -14.87 -6.85
CA ASP A 125 2.12 -15.75 -6.89
C ASP A 125 2.24 -16.91 -5.89
N GLU A 126 3.43 -17.45 -5.67
CA GLU A 126 3.69 -18.42 -4.60
C GLU A 126 3.43 -17.84 -3.20
N TRP A 127 3.81 -16.60 -2.98
CA TRP A 127 3.52 -15.90 -1.70
C TRP A 127 2.03 -15.62 -1.54
N LYS A 128 1.35 -15.14 -2.57
CA LYS A 128 -0.11 -14.94 -2.58
C LYS A 128 -0.88 -16.23 -2.35
N ALA A 129 -0.36 -17.38 -2.82
CA ALA A 129 -0.99 -18.68 -2.62
C ALA A 129 -1.09 -19.09 -1.15
N LYS A 130 -0.31 -18.48 -0.24
CA LYS A 130 -0.44 -18.68 1.22
C LYS A 130 -1.72 -18.09 1.79
N LYS A 131 -2.40 -17.19 1.07
CA LYS A 131 -3.68 -16.58 1.46
C LYS A 131 -3.66 -16.06 2.90
N CYS A 132 -2.66 -15.21 3.21
CA CYS A 132 -2.38 -14.75 4.56
C CYS A 132 -3.57 -14.04 5.26
N LEU A 133 -4.54 -13.55 4.51
CA LEU A 133 -5.75 -12.92 5.00
C LEU A 133 -6.96 -13.87 5.08
N ASP A 134 -6.78 -15.16 4.78
CA ASP A 134 -7.88 -16.12 4.87
C ASP A 134 -8.29 -16.37 6.33
N PHE A 135 -9.55 -16.70 6.54
CA PHE A 135 -10.12 -16.91 7.87
C PHE A 135 -11.25 -17.94 7.84
N ASP A 136 -11.54 -18.56 8.98
CA ASP A 136 -12.63 -19.51 9.12
C ASP A 136 -13.99 -18.82 8.97
N ARG A 137 -14.70 -19.16 7.90
CA ARG A 137 -16.05 -18.66 7.56
C ARG A 137 -17.16 -19.54 8.10
N THR A 138 -16.83 -20.69 8.69
CA THR A 138 -17.79 -21.75 9.11
C THR A 138 -18.08 -21.74 10.61
N SER A 139 -17.38 -20.94 11.38
CA SER A 139 -17.37 -20.96 12.85
C SER A 139 -18.71 -20.60 13.54
N GLY A 140 -19.74 -20.22 12.78
CA GLY A 140 -21.03 -19.76 13.37
C GLY A 140 -20.96 -18.41 14.11
N VAL A 141 -19.78 -17.81 14.21
CA VAL A 141 -19.54 -16.49 14.82
C VAL A 141 -19.16 -15.49 13.74
N ILE A 142 -19.80 -14.32 13.77
CA ILE A 142 -19.47 -13.24 12.83
C ILE A 142 -18.05 -12.75 13.10
N LYS A 143 -17.16 -12.90 12.11
CA LYS A 143 -15.79 -12.41 12.16
C LYS A 143 -15.72 -10.96 11.68
N PRO A 144 -14.81 -10.12 12.21
CA PRO A 144 -14.63 -8.74 11.72
C PRO A 144 -14.36 -8.66 10.22
N GLN A 145 -13.64 -9.63 9.66
CA GLN A 145 -13.36 -9.75 8.23
C GLN A 145 -14.65 -9.87 7.41
N GLN A 146 -15.61 -10.70 7.86
CA GLN A 146 -16.91 -10.87 7.20
C GLN A 146 -17.70 -9.55 7.18
N VAL A 147 -17.59 -8.75 8.25
CA VAL A 147 -18.23 -7.43 8.31
C VAL A 147 -17.66 -6.51 7.24
N MET A 148 -16.32 -6.45 7.10
CA MET A 148 -15.68 -5.61 6.11
C MET A 148 -16.02 -6.05 4.67
N GLU A 149 -15.99 -7.35 4.39
CA GLU A 149 -16.42 -7.90 3.10
C GLU A 149 -17.90 -7.59 2.80
N ALA A 150 -18.77 -7.67 3.79
CA ALA A 150 -20.19 -7.35 3.63
C ALA A 150 -20.40 -5.86 3.34
N VAL A 151 -19.72 -4.97 4.06
CA VAL A 151 -19.77 -3.52 3.82
C VAL A 151 -19.28 -3.20 2.40
N TYR A 152 -18.15 -3.77 1.98
CA TYR A 152 -17.65 -3.58 0.61
C TYR A 152 -18.68 -4.01 -0.43
N ARG A 153 -19.26 -5.22 -0.27
CA ARG A 153 -20.25 -5.76 -1.20
C ARG A 153 -21.51 -4.89 -1.29
N ILE A 154 -22.05 -4.44 -0.14
CA ILE A 154 -23.26 -3.61 -0.09
C ILE A 154 -23.01 -2.24 -0.70
N THR A 155 -21.87 -1.63 -0.40
CA THR A 155 -21.51 -0.29 -0.89
C THR A 155 -20.86 -0.32 -2.27
N LYS A 156 -20.58 -1.51 -2.82
CA LYS A 156 -19.86 -1.70 -4.08
C LYS A 156 -18.52 -0.94 -4.12
N GLY A 157 -17.83 -0.86 -2.96
CA GLY A 157 -16.57 -0.15 -2.81
C GLY A 157 -16.69 1.39 -2.86
N GLN A 158 -17.89 1.95 -2.88
CA GLN A 158 -18.10 3.40 -3.03
C GLN A 158 -18.15 4.16 -1.70
N ALA A 159 -18.12 3.47 -0.57
CA ALA A 159 -18.19 4.13 0.72
C ALA A 159 -16.92 4.91 1.07
N TYR A 160 -17.10 6.02 1.78
CA TYR A 160 -16.06 6.60 2.60
C TYR A 160 -16.00 5.81 3.91
N VAL A 161 -14.84 5.26 4.22
CA VAL A 161 -14.62 4.49 5.43
C VAL A 161 -13.82 5.31 6.41
N ALA A 162 -14.51 5.86 7.42
CA ALA A 162 -13.88 6.55 8.54
C ALA A 162 -13.64 5.56 9.67
N SER A 163 -12.42 5.47 10.15
CA SER A 163 -12.03 4.54 11.21
C SER A 163 -11.44 5.25 12.41
N ASP A 164 -11.79 4.77 13.59
CA ASP A 164 -11.07 5.04 14.82
C ASP A 164 -9.81 4.16 14.92
N VAL A 165 -9.14 4.15 16.04
CA VAL A 165 -7.88 3.44 16.29
C VAL A 165 -8.13 2.14 17.05
N GLY A 166 -7.62 1.02 16.53
CA GLY A 166 -7.71 -0.30 17.16
C GLY A 166 -7.76 -1.45 16.15
N GLN A 167 -8.12 -2.65 16.63
CA GLN A 167 -8.19 -3.84 15.76
C GLN A 167 -9.16 -3.66 14.59
N HIS A 168 -10.29 -2.99 14.81
CA HIS A 168 -11.28 -2.69 13.76
C HIS A 168 -10.67 -1.87 12.62
N GLN A 169 -9.74 -0.96 12.92
CA GLN A 169 -8.99 -0.21 11.92
C GLN A 169 -8.15 -1.14 11.05
N MET A 170 -7.45 -2.10 11.66
CA MET A 170 -6.63 -3.06 10.94
C MET A 170 -7.49 -4.00 10.08
N PHE A 171 -8.62 -4.48 10.61
CA PHE A 171 -9.54 -5.28 9.81
C PHE A 171 -10.12 -4.51 8.62
N ALA A 172 -10.46 -3.23 8.80
CA ALA A 172 -10.92 -2.38 7.71
C ALA A 172 -9.82 -2.17 6.66
N ALA A 173 -8.58 -1.86 7.08
CA ALA A 173 -7.46 -1.64 6.18
C ALA A 173 -7.10 -2.88 5.35
N LEU A 174 -7.25 -4.09 5.91
CA LEU A 174 -6.85 -5.35 5.26
C LEU A 174 -7.97 -6.01 4.44
N HIS A 175 -9.23 -5.86 4.87
CA HIS A 175 -10.35 -6.63 4.32
C HIS A 175 -11.40 -5.79 3.58
N TYR A 176 -11.24 -4.47 3.55
CA TYR A 176 -12.05 -3.60 2.69
C TYR A 176 -11.17 -3.15 1.51
N PRO A 177 -11.43 -3.61 0.28
CA PRO A 177 -10.68 -3.17 -0.90
C PRO A 177 -10.93 -1.68 -1.20
N PHE A 178 -9.87 -0.88 -1.20
CA PHE A 178 -9.93 0.53 -1.54
C PHE A 178 -9.48 0.73 -2.99
N ASP A 179 -10.42 0.89 -3.91
CA ASP A 179 -10.14 1.10 -5.35
C ASP A 179 -10.10 2.58 -5.74
N LEU A 180 -10.58 3.44 -4.86
CA LEU A 180 -10.67 4.88 -5.09
C LEU A 180 -9.85 5.66 -4.06
N PRO A 181 -9.13 6.70 -4.46
CA PRO A 181 -8.38 7.55 -3.54
C PRO A 181 -9.31 8.31 -2.60
N ARG A 182 -8.78 8.69 -1.44
CA ARG A 182 -9.49 9.50 -0.42
C ARG A 182 -10.76 8.85 0.15
N ARG A 183 -10.90 7.52 0.04
CA ARG A 183 -12.01 6.77 0.65
C ARG A 183 -11.66 6.21 2.02
N TRP A 184 -10.39 6.10 2.34
CA TRP A 184 -9.87 5.67 3.64
C TRP A 184 -9.51 6.86 4.51
N ILE A 185 -10.24 7.05 5.62
CA ILE A 185 -10.13 8.21 6.48
C ILE A 185 -9.81 7.77 7.90
N ASN A 186 -8.62 8.11 8.36
CA ASN A 186 -8.14 7.75 9.69
C ASN A 186 -7.11 8.79 10.17
N SER A 187 -6.77 8.75 11.45
CA SER A 187 -5.82 9.69 12.06
C SER A 187 -4.34 9.41 11.73
N GLY A 188 -4.06 8.39 10.92
CA GLY A 188 -2.71 8.02 10.47
C GLY A 188 -1.76 7.76 11.63
N GLY A 189 -0.53 8.25 11.48
CA GLY A 189 0.52 8.08 12.48
C GLY A 189 0.25 8.72 13.85
N ALA A 190 -0.72 9.63 13.95
CA ALA A 190 -1.12 10.22 15.22
C ALA A 190 -1.86 9.23 16.13
N GLY A 191 -2.52 8.23 15.56
CA GLY A 191 -3.22 7.18 16.33
C GLY A 191 -4.27 7.72 17.30
N THR A 192 -5.02 8.75 16.88
CA THR A 192 -5.93 9.50 17.76
C THR A 192 -7.20 8.70 18.01
N MET A 193 -7.38 8.20 19.22
CA MET A 193 -8.63 7.57 19.64
C MET A 193 -9.75 8.63 19.74
N GLY A 194 -10.97 8.26 19.30
CA GLY A 194 -12.09 9.20 19.18
C GLY A 194 -12.16 9.96 17.86
N PHE A 195 -11.22 9.72 16.93
CA PHE A 195 -11.20 10.37 15.61
C PHE A 195 -12.35 9.90 14.70
N GLY A 196 -12.74 8.64 14.77
CA GLY A 196 -13.58 8.01 13.75
C GLY A 196 -14.97 8.63 13.62
N LEU A 197 -15.67 8.89 14.75
CA LEU A 197 -17.02 9.44 14.72
C LEU A 197 -17.05 10.88 14.16
N PRO A 198 -16.28 11.85 14.67
CA PRO A 198 -16.29 13.19 14.10
C PRO A 198 -15.83 13.25 12.66
N ALA A 199 -14.88 12.40 12.26
CA ALA A 199 -14.45 12.29 10.86
C ALA A 199 -15.59 11.79 9.96
N ALA A 200 -16.35 10.78 10.39
CA ALA A 200 -17.52 10.28 9.67
C ALA A 200 -18.60 11.36 9.49
N LEU A 201 -18.85 12.16 10.53
CA LEU A 201 -19.79 13.30 10.45
C LEU A 201 -19.28 14.35 9.45
N GLY A 202 -18.00 14.71 9.49
CA GLY A 202 -17.41 15.68 8.57
C GLY A 202 -17.42 15.24 7.11
N VAL A 203 -17.32 13.94 6.85
CA VAL A 203 -17.43 13.38 5.48
C VAL A 203 -18.85 13.41 4.95
N LYS A 204 -19.84 13.36 5.84
CA LYS A 204 -21.27 13.37 5.47
C LYS A 204 -21.77 14.77 5.09
N LEU A 205 -21.15 15.83 5.63
CA LEU A 205 -21.48 17.23 5.31
C LEU A 205 -20.96 17.64 3.92
#